data_479540250498b007b1c45a7ed518b2a8
#
_entry.id   479540250498b007b1c45a7ed518b2a8
#
_cell.length_a   1.000
_cell.length_b   1.000
_cell.length_c   1.000
_cell.angle_alpha   90.00
_cell.angle_beta   90.00
_cell.angle_gamma   90.00
#
_symmetry.space_group_name_H-M   'P 1'
#
loop_
_entity.id
_entity.type
_entity.pdbx_description
1 polymer ?
#
loop_
_entity_poly.entity_id
_entity_poly.type
_entity_poly.pdbx_seq_one_letter_code
_entity_poly.pdbx_strand_id
1 'polypeptide(L)'
;MHTFDESYFDAGLDRRGTRCEKWDGTEKESVLPLWVADMDFPSPPEVAEAIAVRALHPTYGYTLVLPDDTRALSSFWQRRHNLTIQDEWVMMIPCVVTGIRLALLALTKPGDGVMIQSPVYGPFRFSVEATERRLMDAPLKLSLIHISEPTRP
;
A
#
# COMPACT_ATOMS: atom_id res chain seq x y z
N MET A 1 16.54 -13.69 -14.12
CA MET A 1 16.35 -12.76 -12.99
C MET A 1 17.12 -11.51 -13.35
N HIS A 2 16.43 -10.41 -13.60
CA HIS A 2 17.09 -9.15 -13.92
C HIS A 2 17.87 -8.65 -12.70
N THR A 3 19.09 -8.19 -12.93
CA THR A 3 19.89 -7.48 -11.93
C THR A 3 19.55 -5.99 -12.05
N PHE A 4 18.97 -5.43 -11.01
CA PHE A 4 18.66 -4.00 -10.96
C PHE A 4 19.88 -3.28 -10.37
N ASP A 5 20.54 -2.48 -11.17
CA ASP A 5 21.64 -1.62 -10.73
C ASP A 5 21.18 -0.16 -10.53
N GLU A 6 22.08 0.72 -10.13
CA GLU A 6 21.77 2.13 -9.90
C GLU A 6 21.16 2.79 -11.14
N SER A 7 21.61 2.44 -12.34
CA SER A 7 21.12 3.05 -13.57
C SER A 7 19.63 2.79 -13.82
N TYR A 8 19.11 1.66 -13.36
CA TYR A 8 17.68 1.35 -13.43
C TYR A 8 16.84 2.29 -12.58
N PHE A 9 17.35 2.66 -11.41
CA PHE A 9 16.64 3.55 -10.48
C PHE A 9 16.85 5.02 -10.84
N ASP A 10 17.99 5.36 -11.46
CA ASP A 10 18.30 6.72 -11.90
C ASP A 10 17.63 7.09 -13.22
N ALA A 11 17.06 6.13 -13.92
CA ALA A 11 16.44 6.32 -15.24
C ALA A 11 15.19 7.20 -15.25
N GLY A 12 14.82 7.81 -14.15
CA GLY A 12 13.73 8.75 -13.92
C GLY A 12 12.56 8.70 -14.93
N LEU A 13 11.38 8.31 -14.49
CA LEU A 13 10.20 8.30 -15.36
C LEU A 13 9.43 9.62 -15.20
N ASP A 14 9.19 10.32 -16.32
CA ASP A 14 8.19 11.38 -16.32
C ASP A 14 6.79 10.74 -16.28
N ARG A 15 6.09 10.94 -15.18
CA ARG A 15 4.75 10.40 -14.95
C ARG A 15 3.64 11.42 -15.18
N ARG A 16 3.99 12.62 -15.64
CA ARG A 16 3.00 13.66 -15.99
C ARG A 16 2.21 13.24 -17.22
N GLY A 17 0.94 13.60 -17.26
CA GLY A 17 0.03 13.23 -18.35
C GLY A 17 -0.42 11.76 -18.34
N THR A 18 -0.06 10.97 -17.33
CA THR A 18 -0.45 9.56 -17.19
C THR A 18 -1.70 9.37 -16.34
N ARG A 19 -2.31 10.43 -15.85
CA ARG A 19 -3.37 10.46 -14.83
C ARG A 19 -2.87 9.98 -13.47
N CYS A 20 -1.60 10.17 -13.20
CA CYS A 20 -0.99 9.87 -11.91
C CYS A 20 -1.40 10.94 -10.90
N GLU A 21 -2.10 10.57 -9.84
CA GLU A 21 -2.54 11.52 -8.80
C GLU A 21 -1.36 12.29 -8.19
N LYS A 22 -0.22 11.63 -8.03
CA LYS A 22 0.99 12.24 -7.47
C LYS A 22 1.50 13.40 -8.32
N TRP A 23 1.55 13.24 -9.64
CA TRP A 23 2.15 14.21 -10.57
C TRP A 23 1.10 15.09 -11.26
N ASP A 24 -0.06 14.55 -11.58
CA ASP A 24 -1.11 15.26 -12.31
C ASP A 24 -2.13 15.90 -11.36
N GLY A 25 -2.09 15.58 -10.06
CA GLY A 25 -2.97 16.17 -9.04
C GLY A 25 -2.55 17.57 -8.58
N THR A 26 -1.46 18.14 -9.13
CA THR A 26 -1.03 19.52 -8.86
C THR A 26 -0.91 20.31 -10.15
N GLU A 27 -1.47 21.52 -10.15
CA GLU A 27 -1.35 22.45 -11.28
C GLU A 27 0.00 23.17 -11.36
N LYS A 28 0.85 23.04 -10.33
CA LYS A 28 2.12 23.75 -10.23
C LYS A 28 3.28 22.85 -10.62
N GLU A 29 3.85 23.03 -11.78
CA GLU A 29 5.01 22.28 -12.27
C GLU A 29 6.25 22.36 -11.36
N SER A 30 6.37 23.45 -10.58
CA SER A 30 7.51 23.67 -9.68
C SER A 30 7.41 22.93 -8.34
N VAL A 31 6.30 22.25 -8.08
CA VAL A 31 6.09 21.52 -6.82
C VAL A 31 6.59 20.08 -6.95
N LEU A 32 7.48 19.69 -6.05
CA LEU A 32 7.87 18.29 -5.91
C LEU A 32 6.81 17.54 -5.08
N PRO A 33 6.11 16.57 -5.66
CA PRO A 33 5.05 15.86 -4.96
C PRO A 33 5.64 14.82 -4.00
N LEU A 34 5.43 15.03 -2.70
CA LEU A 34 5.90 14.13 -1.64
C LEU A 34 4.76 13.55 -0.78
N TRP A 35 3.51 13.78 -1.16
CA TRP A 35 2.34 13.35 -0.36
C TRP A 35 1.85 11.94 -0.66
N VAL A 36 2.19 11.36 -1.81
CA VAL A 36 1.85 9.98 -2.17
C VAL A 36 3.11 9.12 -2.15
N ALA A 37 3.03 7.98 -1.48
CA ALA A 37 4.16 7.08 -1.30
C ALA A 37 4.35 6.08 -2.46
N ASP A 38 3.77 6.34 -3.63
CA ASP A 38 4.06 5.55 -4.82
C ASP A 38 5.44 5.90 -5.39
N MET A 39 6.14 4.89 -5.85
CA MET A 39 7.50 5.04 -6.35
C MET A 39 7.52 5.55 -7.79
N ASP A 40 8.54 6.36 -8.11
CA ASP A 40 8.78 6.88 -9.46
C ASP A 40 9.80 6.03 -10.24
N PHE A 41 10.01 4.80 -9.80
CA PHE A 41 10.83 3.82 -10.48
C PHE A 41 9.98 2.90 -11.37
N PRO A 42 10.53 2.37 -12.47
CA PRO A 42 9.86 1.36 -13.26
C PRO A 42 9.51 0.13 -12.40
N SER A 43 8.37 -0.48 -12.65
CA SER A 43 8.08 -1.79 -12.07
C SER A 43 9.00 -2.86 -12.66
N PRO A 44 9.35 -3.92 -11.90
CA PRO A 44 10.12 -5.02 -12.45
C PRO A 44 9.50 -5.52 -13.76
N PRO A 45 10.31 -5.77 -14.80
CA PRO A 45 9.80 -6.21 -16.11
C PRO A 45 8.90 -7.45 -16.03
N GLU A 46 9.23 -8.38 -15.14
CA GLU A 46 8.45 -9.60 -14.94
C GLU A 46 7.01 -9.31 -14.46
N VAL A 47 6.83 -8.25 -13.65
CA VAL A 47 5.51 -7.81 -13.19
C VAL A 47 4.72 -7.21 -14.35
N ALA A 48 5.36 -6.33 -15.14
CA ALA A 48 4.73 -5.69 -16.29
C ALA A 48 4.34 -6.74 -17.35
N GLU A 49 5.20 -7.72 -17.60
CA GLU A 49 4.94 -8.83 -18.53
C GLU A 49 3.76 -9.70 -18.07
N ALA A 50 3.70 -10.07 -16.81
CA ALA A 50 2.60 -10.85 -16.25
C ALA A 50 1.25 -10.12 -16.40
N ILE A 51 1.23 -8.80 -16.16
CA ILE A 51 0.04 -7.97 -16.36
C ILE A 51 -0.34 -7.92 -17.85
N ALA A 52 0.64 -7.74 -18.74
CA ALA A 52 0.41 -7.68 -20.18
C ALA A 52 -0.18 -9.00 -20.70
N VAL A 53 0.38 -10.12 -20.30
CA VAL A 53 -0.16 -11.47 -20.66
C VAL A 53 -1.60 -11.62 -20.20
N ARG A 54 -1.90 -11.19 -18.97
CA ARG A 54 -3.29 -11.25 -18.47
C ARG A 54 -4.21 -10.28 -19.22
N ALA A 55 -3.73 -9.10 -19.57
CA ALA A 55 -4.50 -8.09 -20.31
C ALA A 55 -4.82 -8.52 -21.75
N LEU A 56 -3.95 -9.31 -22.38
CA LEU A 56 -4.19 -9.86 -23.73
C LEU A 56 -5.23 -10.98 -23.75
N HIS A 57 -5.59 -11.55 -22.61
CA HIS A 57 -6.68 -12.53 -22.55
C HIS A 57 -8.03 -11.85 -22.83
N PRO A 58 -8.83 -12.34 -23.79
CA PRO A 58 -9.98 -11.61 -24.32
C PRO A 58 -11.17 -11.50 -23.36
N THR A 59 -11.13 -12.13 -22.20
CA THR A 59 -12.22 -12.13 -21.22
C THR A 59 -11.71 -11.81 -19.82
N TYR A 60 -12.49 -11.03 -19.05
CA TYR A 60 -12.15 -10.53 -17.71
C TYR A 60 -13.25 -10.89 -16.71
N GLY A 61 -13.68 -12.15 -16.67
CA GLY A 61 -14.71 -12.61 -15.76
C GLY A 61 -14.31 -12.55 -14.29
N TYR A 62 -15.10 -13.14 -13.43
CA TYR A 62 -14.81 -13.26 -12.02
C TYR A 62 -13.53 -14.06 -11.78
N THR A 63 -12.70 -13.59 -10.87
CA THR A 63 -11.42 -14.23 -10.53
C THR A 63 -11.56 -15.08 -9.28
N LEU A 64 -11.03 -16.29 -9.32
CA LEU A 64 -10.86 -17.13 -8.14
C LEU A 64 -9.52 -16.84 -7.48
N VAL A 65 -9.52 -16.82 -6.16
CA VAL A 65 -8.27 -16.90 -5.38
C VAL A 65 -7.89 -18.37 -5.28
N LEU A 66 -6.71 -18.69 -5.74
CA LEU A 66 -6.18 -20.06 -5.75
C LEU A 66 -5.14 -20.24 -4.62
N PRO A 67 -4.87 -21.49 -4.22
CA PRO A 67 -3.85 -21.79 -3.20
C PRO A 67 -2.45 -21.24 -3.54
N ASP A 68 -2.14 -21.05 -4.82
CA ASP A 68 -0.86 -20.46 -5.22
C ASP A 68 -0.75 -18.98 -4.87
N ASP A 69 -1.86 -18.24 -4.86
CA ASP A 69 -1.90 -16.83 -4.49
C ASP A 69 -1.59 -16.66 -3.00
N THR A 70 -2.21 -17.48 -2.15
CA THR A 70 -1.95 -17.45 -0.69
C THR A 70 -0.55 -17.94 -0.37
N ARG A 71 -0.06 -18.98 -1.05
CA ARG A 71 1.33 -19.46 -0.89
C ARG A 71 2.38 -18.44 -1.31
N ALA A 72 2.14 -17.67 -2.35
CA ALA A 72 3.05 -16.59 -2.73
C ALA A 72 3.23 -15.59 -1.59
N LEU A 73 2.13 -15.21 -0.94
CA LEU A 73 2.13 -14.30 0.20
C LEU A 73 2.80 -14.94 1.43
N SER A 74 2.39 -16.14 1.85
CA SER A 74 2.93 -16.81 3.05
C SER A 74 4.42 -17.09 2.91
N SER A 75 4.89 -17.51 1.72
CA SER A 75 6.32 -17.68 1.47
C SER A 75 7.09 -16.37 1.46
N PHE A 76 6.50 -15.25 0.99
CA PHE A 76 7.14 -13.95 1.10
C PHE A 76 7.38 -13.56 2.57
N TRP A 77 6.36 -13.67 3.42
CA TRP A 77 6.46 -13.35 4.84
C TRP A 77 7.46 -14.27 5.57
N GLN A 78 7.46 -15.55 5.22
CA GLN A 78 8.44 -16.48 5.81
C GLN A 78 9.88 -16.09 5.42
N ARG A 79 10.13 -15.81 4.15
CA ARG A 79 11.50 -15.49 3.68
C ARG A 79 12.00 -14.14 4.17
N ARG A 80 11.13 -13.12 4.23
CA ARG A 80 11.53 -11.73 4.50
C ARG A 80 11.45 -11.36 5.97
N HIS A 81 10.55 -11.98 6.71
CA HIS A 81 10.24 -11.57 8.08
C HIS A 81 10.30 -12.73 9.08
N ASN A 82 10.66 -13.94 8.63
CA ASN A 82 10.63 -15.15 9.44
C ASN A 82 9.28 -15.38 10.17
N LEU A 83 8.19 -15.01 9.47
CA LEU A 83 6.83 -15.11 9.98
C LEU A 83 6.08 -16.19 9.22
N THR A 84 5.61 -17.21 9.95
CA THR A 84 4.74 -18.25 9.39
C THR A 84 3.30 -17.78 9.37
N ILE A 85 2.70 -17.69 8.19
CA ILE A 85 1.29 -17.36 7.98
C ILE A 85 0.61 -18.62 7.44
N GLN A 86 -0.49 -19.03 8.07
CA GLN A 86 -1.33 -20.11 7.57
C GLN A 86 -2.18 -19.60 6.40
N ASP A 87 -2.36 -20.39 5.36
CA ASP A 87 -3.08 -19.97 4.16
C ASP A 87 -4.54 -19.58 4.45
N GLU A 88 -5.19 -20.23 5.41
CA GLU A 88 -6.55 -19.93 5.87
C GLU A 88 -6.70 -18.60 6.62
N TRP A 89 -5.59 -17.97 7.04
CA TRP A 89 -5.62 -16.63 7.63
C TRP A 89 -5.60 -15.52 6.60
N VAL A 90 -5.43 -15.87 5.33
CA VAL A 90 -5.29 -14.90 4.25
C VAL A 90 -6.63 -14.65 3.59
N MET A 91 -7.04 -13.39 3.58
CA MET A 91 -8.22 -12.93 2.85
C MET A 91 -7.79 -11.86 1.84
N MET A 92 -8.05 -12.11 0.57
CA MET A 92 -7.74 -11.14 -0.49
C MET A 92 -8.79 -10.04 -0.52
N ILE A 93 -8.33 -8.81 -0.50
CA ILE A 93 -9.16 -7.59 -0.54
C ILE A 93 -8.63 -6.62 -1.60
N PRO A 94 -9.47 -5.76 -2.18
CA PRO A 94 -9.05 -4.88 -3.28
C PRO A 94 -7.96 -3.88 -2.90
N CYS A 95 -7.98 -3.35 -1.67
CA CYS A 95 -6.96 -2.43 -1.18
C CYS A 95 -6.97 -2.35 0.36
N VAL A 96 -5.89 -1.83 0.94
CA VAL A 96 -5.71 -1.73 2.39
C VAL A 96 -6.79 -0.89 3.06
N VAL A 97 -7.18 0.24 2.45
CA VAL A 97 -8.23 1.11 3.03
C VAL A 97 -9.58 0.39 3.13
N THR A 98 -9.94 -0.39 2.09
CA THR A 98 -11.12 -1.25 2.14
C THR A 98 -11.00 -2.29 3.26
N GLY A 99 -9.83 -2.91 3.41
CA GLY A 99 -9.58 -3.87 4.48
C GLY A 99 -9.75 -3.27 5.88
N ILE A 100 -9.24 -2.06 6.11
CA ILE A 100 -9.42 -1.33 7.36
C ILE A 100 -10.90 -1.11 7.65
N ARG A 101 -11.67 -0.63 6.66
CA ARG A 101 -13.11 -0.41 6.83
C ARG A 101 -13.88 -1.70 7.12
N LEU A 102 -13.57 -2.78 6.42
CA LEU A 102 -14.18 -4.08 6.66
C LEU A 102 -13.85 -4.61 8.06
N ALA A 103 -12.60 -4.45 8.51
CA ALA A 103 -12.21 -4.82 9.87
C ALA A 103 -12.96 -4.00 10.92
N LEU A 104 -13.08 -2.69 10.74
CA LEU A 104 -13.85 -1.83 11.63
C LEU A 104 -15.32 -2.26 11.70
N LEU A 105 -15.94 -2.56 10.57
CA LEU A 105 -17.31 -3.00 10.52
C LEU A 105 -17.53 -4.37 11.19
N ALA A 106 -16.58 -5.28 11.02
CA ALA A 106 -16.68 -6.64 11.55
C ALA A 106 -16.39 -6.73 13.06
N LEU A 107 -15.44 -5.91 13.55
CA LEU A 107 -14.89 -6.06 14.90
C LEU A 107 -15.42 -5.02 15.90
N THR A 108 -16.13 -3.99 15.44
CA THR A 108 -16.62 -2.89 16.28
C THR A 108 -18.06 -2.52 15.94
N LYS A 109 -18.65 -1.67 16.77
CA LYS A 109 -20.01 -1.12 16.58
C LYS A 109 -19.94 0.41 16.38
N PRO A 110 -20.96 1.05 15.79
CA PRO A 110 -21.08 2.50 15.77
C PRO A 110 -20.90 3.10 17.18
N GLY A 111 -20.09 4.17 17.26
CA GLY A 111 -19.74 4.83 18.50
C GLY A 111 -18.55 4.25 19.28
N ASP A 112 -18.05 3.06 18.92
CA ASP A 112 -16.84 2.51 19.52
C ASP A 112 -15.61 3.39 19.20
N GLY A 113 -14.68 3.47 20.15
CA GLY A 113 -13.44 4.24 20.00
C GLY A 113 -12.41 3.50 19.14
N VAL A 114 -11.91 4.16 18.11
CA VAL A 114 -10.80 3.67 17.27
C VAL A 114 -9.63 4.62 17.38
N MET A 115 -8.49 4.11 17.82
CA MET A 115 -7.28 4.90 18.03
C MET A 115 -6.48 5.02 16.73
N ILE A 116 -6.06 6.25 16.46
CA ILE A 116 -5.00 6.54 15.47
C ILE A 116 -3.89 7.35 16.11
N GLN A 117 -2.73 7.40 15.48
CA GLN A 117 -1.55 8.15 15.96
C GLN A 117 -1.20 9.25 14.95
N SER A 118 -1.73 10.46 15.14
CA SER A 118 -1.42 11.58 14.24
C SER A 118 -0.02 12.18 14.49
N PRO A 119 0.65 12.74 13.44
CA PRO A 119 0.21 12.79 12.05
C PRO A 119 0.28 11.41 11.37
N VAL A 120 -0.74 11.07 10.62
CA VAL A 120 -0.87 9.77 9.96
C VAL A 120 -1.60 9.92 8.61
N TYR A 121 -1.53 8.90 7.78
CA TYR A 121 -2.19 8.84 6.49
C TYR A 121 -3.70 9.14 6.61
N GLY A 122 -4.16 10.19 5.89
CA GLY A 122 -5.52 10.73 5.99
C GLY A 122 -6.64 9.72 5.89
N PRO A 123 -6.59 8.73 4.99
CA PRO A 123 -7.60 7.69 4.88
C PRO A 123 -7.87 6.87 6.15
N PHE A 124 -6.96 6.85 7.12
CA PHE A 124 -7.25 6.18 8.41
C PHE A 124 -8.35 6.92 9.18
N ARG A 125 -8.21 8.24 9.31
CA ARG A 125 -9.25 9.10 9.90
C ARG A 125 -10.58 8.94 9.16
N PHE A 126 -10.57 9.09 7.84
CA PHE A 126 -11.77 8.96 7.02
C PHE A 126 -12.43 7.58 7.14
N SER A 127 -11.65 6.52 7.32
CA SER A 127 -12.21 5.19 7.51
C SER A 127 -12.94 5.04 8.85
N VAL A 128 -12.41 5.63 9.92
CA VAL A 128 -13.05 5.65 11.23
C VAL A 128 -14.37 6.45 11.18
N GLU A 129 -14.33 7.66 10.62
CA GLU A 129 -15.48 8.55 10.51
C GLU A 129 -16.58 7.96 9.61
N ALA A 130 -16.20 7.44 8.42
CA ALA A 130 -17.13 6.86 7.45
C ALA A 130 -17.81 5.58 7.95
N THR A 131 -17.28 4.95 8.97
CA THR A 131 -17.88 3.78 9.62
C THR A 131 -18.61 4.14 10.92
N GLU A 132 -18.82 5.43 11.20
CA GLU A 132 -19.50 5.94 12.40
C GLU A 132 -18.81 5.55 13.71
N ARG A 133 -17.49 5.32 13.68
CA ARG A 133 -16.69 5.07 14.88
C ARG A 133 -16.17 6.38 15.42
N ARG A 134 -15.96 6.44 16.73
CA ARG A 134 -15.41 7.62 17.39
C ARG A 134 -13.89 7.63 17.24
N LEU A 135 -13.36 8.69 16.65
CA LEU A 135 -11.93 8.89 16.52
C LEU A 135 -11.27 9.16 17.88
N MET A 136 -10.27 8.37 18.23
CA MET A 136 -9.42 8.55 19.39
C MET A 136 -8.01 8.87 18.90
N ASP A 137 -7.63 10.13 18.99
CA ASP A 137 -6.30 10.55 18.57
C ASP A 137 -5.28 10.42 19.70
N ALA A 138 -4.20 9.69 19.44
CA ALA A 138 -3.04 9.55 20.32
C ALA A 138 -1.82 10.14 19.59
N PRO A 139 -1.66 11.46 19.58
CA PRO A 139 -0.67 12.12 18.75
C PRO A 139 0.75 11.71 19.11
N LEU A 140 1.55 11.45 18.07
CA LEU A 140 2.97 11.16 18.19
C LEU A 140 3.71 12.40 18.70
N LYS A 141 4.65 12.19 19.59
CA LYS A 141 5.58 13.22 20.01
C LYS A 141 6.87 13.09 19.22
N LEU A 142 7.26 14.16 18.53
CA LEU A 142 8.53 14.22 17.86
C LEU A 142 9.65 14.19 18.90
N SER A 143 10.54 13.20 18.79
CA SER A 143 11.72 13.08 19.64
C SER A 143 12.96 13.24 18.77
N LEU A 144 13.96 13.96 19.30
CA LEU A 144 15.25 14.11 18.62
C LEU A 144 15.96 12.76 18.40
N ILE A 145 15.71 11.78 19.24
CA ILE A 145 16.23 10.41 19.08
C ILE A 145 15.66 9.76 17.82
N HIS A 146 14.38 9.96 17.51
CA HIS A 146 13.74 9.40 16.33
C HIS A 146 14.15 10.11 15.02
N ILE A 147 14.65 11.33 15.10
CA ILE A 147 15.18 12.08 13.96
C ILE A 147 16.62 11.68 13.65
N SER A 148 17.39 11.35 14.68
CA SER A 148 18.83 11.10 14.59
C SER A 148 19.20 9.62 14.55
N GLU A 149 18.25 8.72 14.71
CA GLU A 149 18.55 7.29 14.66
C GLU A 149 18.79 6.85 13.21
N PRO A 150 20.03 6.51 12.85
CA PRO A 150 20.28 5.95 11.54
C PRO A 150 19.60 4.59 11.48
N THR A 151 18.65 4.44 10.61
CA THR A 151 18.10 3.17 10.11
C THR A 151 18.28 1.97 11.04
N ARG A 152 17.18 1.49 11.56
CA ARG A 152 17.16 0.16 12.17
C ARG A 152 17.63 -0.86 11.14
N PRO A 153 18.48 -1.81 11.55
CA PRO A 153 18.92 -2.90 10.69
C PRO A 153 17.76 -3.75 10.20
#